data_af85f24615ab39efbd5b155427d49701
#
_entry.id   af85f24615ab39efbd5b155427d49701
#
_cell.length_a   1.000
_cell.length_b   1.000
_cell.length_c   1.000
_cell.angle_alpha   90.00
_cell.angle_beta   90.00
_cell.angle_gamma   90.00
#
_symmetry.space_group_name_H-M   'P 1'
#
loop_
_entity.id
_entity.type
_entity.pdbx_description
1 polymer ?
#
loop_
_entity_poly.entity_id
_entity_poly.type
_entity_poly.pdbx_seq_one_letter_code
_entity_poly.pdbx_strand_id
1 'polypeptide(L)'
;MIKQILATLAVSAGALAAASPALADYPERNVQGIIQWGAGGATDTVARSLTPHVEDALGTSIILNNRPGGTGVIGMNAVMQQPANGYTVLYGAENPQLYPIMGLADFDYSDMTPVNVIGQGLVVIAAPADSQFDSFKDLLDYAHQHPGELRMGGTGAGGLPSTVLAMVNSVDSLDVRNVTFGGDGPGITALLGDHIDFMPLSLAAAQDQIAAGRLKGLAVFTKEKIKELPDTPPITQALPKIESYLPWGPFWAVAVRKDTPDDIVATLSDAYQKGVANEDFQTFLSENGGKSLNLQGEEAEKFLKHWQSVTAWALQKAGGAKVSPEEVGIPKP
;
A
#
# COMPACT_ATOMS: atom_id res chain seq x y z
N MET A 1 -31.31 32.54 64.58
CA MET A 1 -30.08 32.64 63.70
C MET A 1 -29.59 31.32 63.09
N ILE A 2 -29.97 30.15 63.58
CA ILE A 2 -29.48 28.83 63.05
C ILE A 2 -30.24 28.33 61.81
N LYS A 3 -31.47 28.83 61.55
CA LYS A 3 -32.30 28.40 60.40
C LYS A 3 -31.98 29.13 59.06
N GLN A 4 -31.24 30.19 59.11
CA GLN A 4 -30.85 30.95 57.86
C GLN A 4 -29.54 30.52 57.30
N ILE A 5 -28.68 29.80 58.04
CA ILE A 5 -27.39 29.31 57.58
C ILE A 5 -27.53 28.01 56.77
N LEU A 6 -28.58 27.24 57.00
CA LEU A 6 -28.84 25.97 56.29
C LEU A 6 -29.44 26.14 54.88
N ALA A 7 -30.04 27.30 54.60
CA ALA A 7 -30.63 27.57 53.29
C ALA A 7 -29.60 28.04 52.21
N THR A 8 -28.45 28.59 52.64
CA THR A 8 -27.41 29.09 51.76
C THR A 8 -26.42 28.02 51.28
N LEU A 9 -26.32 26.88 52.01
CA LEU A 9 -25.44 25.74 51.60
C LEU A 9 -26.11 24.78 50.58
N ALA A 10 -27.45 24.82 50.46
CA ALA A 10 -28.16 23.94 49.51
C ALA A 10 -28.17 24.46 48.05
N VAL A 11 -27.93 25.76 47.84
CA VAL A 11 -27.91 26.37 46.47
C VAL A 11 -26.54 26.26 45.81
N SER A 12 -25.46 26.09 46.60
CA SER A 12 -24.08 25.94 46.06
C SER A 12 -23.70 24.52 45.59
N ALA A 13 -24.49 23.52 45.95
CA ALA A 13 -24.23 22.11 45.57
C ALA A 13 -24.86 21.70 44.23
N GLY A 14 -25.79 22.52 43.70
CA GLY A 14 -26.50 22.24 42.44
C GLY A 14 -25.81 22.72 41.17
N ALA A 15 -24.75 23.53 41.25
CA ALA A 15 -24.13 24.16 40.09
C ALA A 15 -22.86 23.47 39.56
N LEU A 16 -22.44 22.35 40.20
CA LEU A 16 -21.24 21.58 39.75
C LEU A 16 -21.58 20.34 38.90
N ALA A 17 -22.83 20.11 38.50
CA ALA A 17 -23.23 18.84 37.89
C ALA A 17 -23.53 18.94 36.36
N ALA A 18 -23.05 19.93 35.63
CA ALA A 18 -23.32 20.02 34.21
C ALA A 18 -22.14 20.60 33.36
N ALA A 19 -20.90 20.30 33.77
CA ALA A 19 -19.82 20.36 32.83
C ALA A 19 -19.70 18.97 32.22
N SER A 20 -20.56 18.63 31.24
CA SER A 20 -20.20 17.60 30.26
C SER A 20 -18.89 18.08 29.65
N PRO A 21 -17.82 17.25 29.64
CA PRO A 21 -16.65 17.59 28.84
C PRO A 21 -17.18 17.81 27.43
N ALA A 22 -17.07 19.04 26.92
CA ALA A 22 -17.18 19.27 25.49
C ALA A 22 -16.16 18.29 24.88
N LEU A 23 -16.64 17.26 24.20
CA LEU A 23 -15.78 16.45 23.34
C LEU A 23 -15.14 17.46 22.41
N ALA A 24 -13.83 17.66 22.59
CA ALA A 24 -13.08 18.54 21.72
C ALA A 24 -13.28 18.06 20.29
N ASP A 25 -13.69 18.99 19.40
CA ASP A 25 -13.97 18.63 18.00
C ASP A 25 -12.70 18.10 17.35
N TYR A 26 -12.66 16.81 17.04
CA TYR A 26 -11.55 16.22 16.29
C TYR A 26 -11.64 16.63 14.81
N PRO A 27 -10.54 17.07 14.17
CA PRO A 27 -9.17 17.27 14.71
C PRO A 27 -8.90 18.72 15.16
N GLU A 28 -8.28 18.90 16.34
CA GLU A 28 -7.84 20.22 16.84
C GLU A 28 -6.40 20.60 16.43
N ARG A 29 -5.65 19.67 15.85
CA ARG A 29 -4.24 19.84 15.46
C ARG A 29 -3.89 18.95 14.27
N ASN A 30 -2.72 19.19 13.68
CA ASN A 30 -2.21 18.41 12.54
C ASN A 30 -2.17 16.91 12.83
N VAL A 31 -2.54 16.12 11.83
CA VAL A 31 -2.43 14.65 11.83
C VAL A 31 -1.06 14.24 11.27
N GLN A 32 -0.48 13.16 11.78
CA GLN A 32 0.75 12.58 11.26
C GLN A 32 0.39 11.44 10.31
N GLY A 33 0.82 11.53 9.06
CA GLY A 33 0.71 10.47 8.07
C GLY A 33 2.02 9.70 7.96
N ILE A 34 2.02 8.43 8.33
CA ILE A 34 3.19 7.56 8.20
C ILE A 34 3.09 6.77 6.90
N ILE A 35 4.00 7.01 5.98
CA ILE A 35 4.11 6.28 4.72
C ILE A 35 5.10 5.14 4.95
N GLN A 36 4.66 3.89 4.78
CA GLN A 36 5.48 2.70 5.10
C GLN A 36 6.61 2.42 4.11
N TRP A 37 6.71 3.19 3.01
CA TRP A 37 7.69 3.02 1.94
C TRP A 37 8.55 4.27 1.73
N GLY A 38 9.66 4.11 1.01
CA GLY A 38 10.57 5.19 0.67
C GLY A 38 9.94 6.25 -0.24
N ALA A 39 10.47 7.46 -0.16
CA ALA A 39 10.02 8.59 -0.98
C ALA A 39 10.17 8.29 -2.48
N GLY A 40 9.26 8.83 -3.31
CA GLY A 40 9.22 8.63 -4.76
C GLY A 40 8.73 7.25 -5.18
N GLY A 41 8.29 6.38 -4.25
CA GLY A 41 7.59 5.14 -4.55
C GLY A 41 6.09 5.35 -4.72
N ALA A 42 5.38 4.32 -5.20
CA ALA A 42 3.95 4.43 -5.50
C ALA A 42 3.11 4.87 -4.30
N THR A 43 3.34 4.31 -3.11
CA THR A 43 2.60 4.71 -1.90
C THR A 43 2.87 6.16 -1.51
N ASP A 44 4.10 6.64 -1.65
CA ASP A 44 4.47 8.04 -1.39
C ASP A 44 3.80 8.98 -2.38
N THR A 45 3.85 8.64 -3.67
CA THR A 45 3.28 9.43 -4.76
C THR A 45 1.75 9.53 -4.62
N VAL A 46 1.06 8.41 -4.38
CA VAL A 46 -0.39 8.37 -4.15
C VAL A 46 -0.77 9.14 -2.89
N ALA A 47 -0.04 8.96 -1.76
CA ALA A 47 -0.30 9.68 -0.52
C ALA A 47 -0.19 11.19 -0.71
N ARG A 48 0.88 11.68 -1.37
CA ARG A 48 1.11 13.12 -1.58
C ARG A 48 0.11 13.75 -2.55
N SER A 49 -0.34 13.02 -3.57
CA SER A 49 -1.39 13.48 -4.47
C SER A 49 -2.76 13.54 -3.79
N LEU A 50 -3.08 12.58 -2.91
CA LEU A 50 -4.35 12.51 -2.21
C LEU A 50 -4.46 13.54 -1.07
N THR A 51 -3.38 13.71 -0.30
CA THR A 51 -3.40 14.42 0.98
C THR A 51 -3.98 15.84 0.91
N PRO A 52 -3.66 16.72 -0.07
CA PRO A 52 -4.26 18.05 -0.15
C PRO A 52 -5.78 18.03 -0.17
N HIS A 53 -6.39 17.12 -0.90
CA HIS A 53 -7.83 16.97 -1.01
C HIS A 53 -8.48 16.44 0.29
N VAL A 54 -7.74 15.64 1.06
CA VAL A 54 -8.17 15.18 2.39
C VAL A 54 -8.06 16.32 3.40
N GLU A 55 -6.99 17.12 3.37
CA GLU A 55 -6.78 18.28 4.23
C GLU A 55 -7.92 19.30 4.07
N ASP A 56 -8.34 19.58 2.82
CA ASP A 56 -9.47 20.46 2.52
C ASP A 56 -10.77 19.95 3.16
N ALA A 57 -11.01 18.64 3.15
CA ALA A 57 -12.19 18.03 3.73
C ALA A 57 -12.12 17.89 5.26
N LEU A 58 -10.92 17.67 5.81
CA LEU A 58 -10.67 17.44 7.23
C LEU A 58 -10.52 18.76 8.02
N GLY A 59 -10.18 19.86 7.34
CA GLY A 59 -9.96 21.17 7.93
C GLY A 59 -8.65 21.30 8.72
N THR A 60 -7.70 20.38 8.54
CA THR A 60 -6.37 20.42 9.17
C THR A 60 -5.31 19.77 8.29
N SER A 61 -4.04 20.09 8.55
CA SER A 61 -2.93 19.53 7.77
C SER A 61 -2.56 18.12 8.19
N ILE A 62 -2.10 17.33 7.21
CA ILE A 62 -1.56 15.98 7.40
C ILE A 62 -0.07 16.00 7.07
N ILE A 63 0.78 15.82 8.08
CA ILE A 63 2.23 15.85 7.93
C ILE A 63 2.74 14.47 7.53
N LEU A 64 3.12 14.31 6.27
CA LEU A 64 3.57 13.03 5.72
C LEU A 64 5.04 12.76 6.04
N ASN A 65 5.31 11.57 6.58
CA ASN A 65 6.64 11.08 6.94
C ASN A 65 6.87 9.66 6.41
N ASN A 66 7.92 9.48 5.61
CA ASN A 66 8.30 8.14 5.15
C ASN A 66 9.05 7.38 6.26
N ARG A 67 8.60 6.15 6.53
CA ARG A 67 9.19 5.21 7.49
C ARG A 67 9.39 3.83 6.85
N PRO A 68 10.33 3.70 5.89
CA PRO A 68 10.56 2.45 5.20
C PRO A 68 11.32 1.44 6.07
N GLY A 69 11.30 0.18 5.64
CA GLY A 69 12.09 -0.91 6.21
C GLY A 69 11.25 -2.11 6.64
N GLY A 70 11.88 -3.31 6.60
CA GLY A 70 11.22 -4.57 6.95
C GLY A 70 9.98 -4.86 6.10
N THR A 71 10.00 -4.54 4.81
CA THR A 71 8.82 -4.65 3.91
C THR A 71 7.61 -3.86 4.44
N GLY A 72 7.85 -2.68 5.06
CA GLY A 72 6.80 -1.83 5.63
C GLY A 72 6.46 -2.08 7.09
N VAL A 73 6.98 -3.13 7.72
CA VAL A 73 6.76 -3.46 9.15
C VAL A 73 7.13 -2.29 10.05
N ILE A 74 8.25 -1.59 9.78
CA ILE A 74 8.71 -0.46 10.60
C ILE A 74 7.67 0.68 10.58
N GLY A 75 7.12 1.00 9.41
CA GLY A 75 6.11 2.06 9.28
C GLY A 75 4.81 1.71 10.00
N MET A 76 4.28 0.49 9.80
CA MET A 76 3.07 0.05 10.47
C MET A 76 3.24 -0.02 11.99
N ASN A 77 4.34 -0.60 12.47
CA ASN A 77 4.64 -0.66 13.89
C ASN A 77 4.76 0.73 14.53
N ALA A 78 5.33 1.71 13.79
CA ALA A 78 5.40 3.09 14.26
C ALA A 78 4.01 3.71 14.51
N VAL A 79 3.00 3.37 13.71
CA VAL A 79 1.61 3.78 13.93
C VAL A 79 0.99 3.03 15.11
N MET A 80 1.18 1.71 15.19
CA MET A 80 0.63 0.88 16.27
C MET A 80 1.14 1.27 17.67
N GLN A 81 2.32 1.89 17.76
CA GLN A 81 2.89 2.38 19.02
C GLN A 81 2.37 3.78 19.43
N GLN A 82 1.62 4.48 18.57
CA GLN A 82 1.05 5.79 18.92
C GLN A 82 -0.27 5.65 19.67
N PRO A 83 -0.74 6.67 20.40
CA PRO A 83 -2.08 6.66 20.98
C PRO A 83 -3.18 6.47 19.92
N ALA A 84 -4.23 5.72 20.28
CA ALA A 84 -5.40 5.47 19.43
C ALA A 84 -6.37 6.65 19.44
N ASN A 85 -5.94 7.81 18.97
CA ASN A 85 -6.68 9.06 19.01
C ASN A 85 -6.82 9.73 17.63
N GLY A 86 -6.55 8.98 16.55
CA GLY A 86 -6.68 9.45 15.18
C GLY A 86 -5.59 10.39 14.68
N TYR A 87 -4.69 10.88 15.54
CA TYR A 87 -3.62 11.81 15.14
C TYR A 87 -2.41 11.16 14.50
N THR A 88 -2.44 9.84 14.29
CA THR A 88 -1.44 9.13 13.47
C THR A 88 -2.14 8.12 12.60
N VAL A 89 -1.99 8.27 11.29
CA VAL A 89 -2.56 7.38 10.27
C VAL A 89 -1.45 6.68 9.51
N LEU A 90 -1.71 5.45 9.08
CA LEU A 90 -0.86 4.70 8.18
C LEU A 90 -1.30 4.94 6.74
N TYR A 91 -0.39 5.41 5.88
CA TYR A 91 -0.50 5.26 4.43
C TYR A 91 0.24 3.99 4.04
N GLY A 92 -0.53 2.94 3.85
CA GLY A 92 -0.03 1.59 3.62
C GLY A 92 -0.28 1.10 2.20
N ALA A 93 0.37 -0.01 1.88
CA ALA A 93 0.18 -0.81 0.68
C ALA A 93 -0.25 -2.23 1.08
N GLU A 94 -0.25 -3.15 0.14
CA GLU A 94 -0.74 -4.54 0.31
C GLU A 94 0.07 -5.41 1.29
N ASN A 95 1.31 -5.04 1.57
CA ASN A 95 2.29 -5.89 2.24
C ASN A 95 1.91 -6.35 3.66
N PRO A 96 1.24 -5.53 4.50
CA PRO A 96 0.77 -6.00 5.81
C PRO A 96 -0.07 -7.27 5.74
N GLN A 97 -0.83 -7.47 4.67
CA GLN A 97 -1.63 -8.69 4.47
C GLN A 97 -0.79 -9.97 4.35
N LEU A 98 0.50 -9.85 4.09
CA LEU A 98 1.41 -10.98 3.88
C LEU A 98 2.38 -11.21 5.04
N TYR A 99 2.43 -10.33 6.05
CA TYR A 99 3.41 -10.45 7.14
C TYR A 99 3.37 -11.80 7.85
N PRO A 100 2.21 -12.35 8.25
CA PRO A 100 2.16 -13.62 8.93
C PRO A 100 2.71 -14.78 8.10
N ILE A 101 2.31 -14.88 6.81
CA ILE A 101 2.76 -15.97 5.93
C ILE A 101 4.23 -15.84 5.50
N MET A 102 4.78 -14.63 5.57
CA MET A 102 6.19 -14.38 5.26
C MET A 102 7.08 -14.44 6.50
N GLY A 103 6.50 -14.64 7.70
CA GLY A 103 7.22 -14.64 8.97
C GLY A 103 7.93 -13.32 9.27
N LEU A 104 7.31 -12.18 8.89
CA LEU A 104 7.83 -10.83 9.08
C LEU A 104 7.32 -10.19 10.36
N ALA A 105 6.06 -10.42 10.69
CA ALA A 105 5.39 -9.99 11.91
C ALA A 105 4.18 -10.89 12.17
N ASP A 106 3.69 -10.88 13.41
CA ASP A 106 2.50 -11.57 13.88
C ASP A 106 1.25 -10.66 13.88
N PHE A 107 1.33 -9.51 13.21
CA PHE A 107 0.24 -8.56 12.99
C PHE A 107 0.07 -8.27 11.49
N ASP A 108 -1.15 -7.84 11.12
CA ASP A 108 -1.51 -7.43 9.76
C ASP A 108 -2.58 -6.31 9.81
N TYR A 109 -3.28 -6.03 8.68
CA TYR A 109 -4.37 -5.05 8.67
C TYR A 109 -5.55 -5.43 9.58
N SER A 110 -5.69 -6.69 10.02
CA SER A 110 -6.73 -7.07 10.98
C SER A 110 -6.51 -6.47 12.39
N ASP A 111 -5.29 -6.01 12.66
CA ASP A 111 -4.90 -5.29 13.88
C ASP A 111 -5.08 -3.77 13.77
N MET A 112 -5.63 -3.30 12.66
CA MET A 112 -5.94 -1.90 12.39
C MET A 112 -7.39 -1.72 11.98
N THR A 113 -7.88 -0.48 12.03
CA THR A 113 -9.16 -0.08 11.45
C THR A 113 -8.90 0.60 10.11
N PRO A 114 -9.38 0.03 8.98
CA PRO A 114 -9.25 0.67 7.68
C PRO A 114 -10.11 1.92 7.63
N VAL A 115 -9.48 3.05 7.31
CA VAL A 115 -10.15 4.34 7.08
C VAL A 115 -10.67 4.40 5.64
N ASN A 116 -9.80 4.00 4.69
CA ASN A 116 -10.16 3.96 3.27
C ASN A 116 -9.21 3.02 2.51
N VAL A 117 -9.75 2.15 1.66
CA VAL A 117 -8.98 1.52 0.59
C VAL A 117 -9.08 2.42 -0.63
N ILE A 118 -8.01 3.17 -0.88
CA ILE A 118 -7.94 4.24 -1.87
C ILE A 118 -8.16 3.71 -3.29
N GLY A 119 -7.39 2.69 -3.65
CA GLY A 119 -7.39 2.15 -5.00
C GLY A 119 -6.44 0.98 -5.19
N GLN A 120 -6.51 0.39 -6.37
CA GLN A 120 -5.66 -0.71 -6.82
C GLN A 120 -4.85 -0.29 -8.04
N GLY A 121 -3.57 -0.65 -8.06
CA GLY A 121 -2.63 -0.31 -9.12
C GLY A 121 -2.31 -1.48 -10.04
N LEU A 122 -1.57 -1.16 -11.09
CA LEU A 122 -0.97 -2.11 -12.02
C LEU A 122 0.52 -2.28 -11.72
N VAL A 123 1.08 -3.38 -12.23
CA VAL A 123 2.51 -3.68 -12.13
C VAL A 123 3.12 -3.65 -13.53
N VAL A 124 4.28 -3.00 -13.64
CA VAL A 124 5.15 -3.06 -14.81
C VAL A 124 6.49 -3.70 -14.43
N ILE A 125 7.00 -4.59 -15.26
CA ILE A 125 8.39 -5.04 -15.17
C ILE A 125 9.21 -4.05 -15.99
N ALA A 126 10.02 -3.25 -15.31
CA ALA A 126 10.78 -2.17 -15.91
C ALA A 126 12.28 -2.45 -15.92
N ALA A 127 12.97 -1.90 -16.92
CA ALA A 127 14.42 -1.94 -17.07
C ALA A 127 14.94 -0.55 -17.47
N PRO A 128 16.27 -0.28 -17.38
CA PRO A 128 16.88 0.91 -17.97
C PRO A 128 16.52 1.06 -19.45
N ALA A 129 16.42 2.29 -19.93
CA ALA A 129 16.02 2.55 -21.33
C ALA A 129 16.99 1.94 -22.35
N ASP A 130 18.27 1.87 -22.02
CA ASP A 130 19.35 1.29 -22.82
C ASP A 130 19.61 -0.20 -22.54
N SER A 131 18.76 -0.84 -21.72
CA SER A 131 18.82 -2.29 -21.46
C SER A 131 18.83 -3.08 -22.77
N GLN A 132 19.58 -4.17 -22.81
CA GLN A 132 19.64 -5.10 -23.96
C GLN A 132 18.33 -5.85 -24.21
N PHE A 133 17.37 -5.82 -23.27
CA PHE A 133 16.09 -6.51 -23.37
C PHE A 133 15.02 -5.58 -23.90
N ASP A 134 14.30 -5.97 -24.95
CA ASP A 134 13.17 -5.23 -25.50
C ASP A 134 11.82 -5.77 -25.01
N SER A 135 11.81 -6.95 -24.44
CA SER A 135 10.62 -7.58 -23.86
C SER A 135 10.97 -8.43 -22.64
N PHE A 136 9.95 -8.78 -21.86
CA PHE A 136 10.12 -9.73 -20.75
C PHE A 136 10.49 -11.14 -21.27
N LYS A 137 10.09 -11.48 -22.50
CA LYS A 137 10.52 -12.74 -23.10
C LYS A 137 12.03 -12.76 -23.35
N ASP A 138 12.63 -11.68 -23.85
CA ASP A 138 14.07 -11.60 -24.06
C ASP A 138 14.83 -11.76 -22.73
N LEU A 139 14.31 -11.12 -21.67
CA LEU A 139 14.88 -11.25 -20.33
C LEU A 139 14.80 -12.69 -19.81
N LEU A 140 13.66 -13.39 -20.00
CA LEU A 140 13.53 -14.80 -19.64
C LEU A 140 14.48 -15.70 -20.42
N ASP A 141 14.53 -15.53 -21.73
CA ASP A 141 15.42 -16.32 -22.59
C ASP A 141 16.89 -16.14 -22.18
N TYR A 142 17.30 -14.92 -21.81
CA TYR A 142 18.62 -14.64 -21.27
C TYR A 142 18.85 -15.32 -19.92
N ALA A 143 17.90 -15.19 -18.98
CA ALA A 143 18.00 -15.77 -17.65
C ALA A 143 18.12 -17.30 -17.68
N HIS A 144 17.45 -17.97 -18.63
CA HIS A 144 17.58 -19.42 -18.82
C HIS A 144 18.99 -19.84 -19.30
N GLN A 145 19.67 -18.99 -20.08
CA GLN A 145 21.02 -19.23 -20.56
C GLN A 145 22.09 -18.81 -19.54
N HIS A 146 21.76 -17.88 -18.66
CA HIS A 146 22.63 -17.24 -17.68
C HIS A 146 22.01 -17.21 -16.27
N PRO A 147 21.74 -18.39 -15.65
CA PRO A 147 21.05 -18.45 -14.37
C PRO A 147 21.85 -17.73 -13.27
N GLY A 148 21.15 -16.91 -12.47
CA GLY A 148 21.72 -16.15 -11.39
C GLY A 148 22.62 -14.96 -11.78
N GLU A 149 22.70 -14.57 -13.06
CA GLU A 149 23.48 -13.41 -13.48
C GLU A 149 22.71 -12.11 -13.35
N LEU A 150 21.41 -12.10 -13.67
CA LEU A 150 20.57 -10.88 -13.63
C LEU A 150 20.34 -10.41 -12.20
N ARG A 151 20.48 -9.09 -12.01
CA ARG A 151 20.19 -8.38 -10.75
C ARG A 151 18.76 -7.84 -10.80
N MET A 152 17.88 -8.42 -10.00
CA MET A 152 16.51 -7.93 -9.84
C MET A 152 16.39 -7.01 -8.64
N GLY A 153 15.78 -5.84 -8.82
CA GLY A 153 15.37 -5.00 -7.70
C GLY A 153 14.22 -5.61 -6.91
N GLY A 154 14.32 -5.62 -5.59
CA GLY A 154 13.32 -6.13 -4.66
C GLY A 154 13.05 -5.18 -3.51
N THR A 155 11.96 -5.42 -2.79
CA THR A 155 11.58 -4.64 -1.58
C THR A 155 11.49 -5.53 -0.33
N GLY A 156 12.09 -6.71 -0.40
CA GLY A 156 12.08 -7.73 0.65
C GLY A 156 11.02 -8.80 0.44
N ALA A 157 11.03 -9.79 1.33
CA ALA A 157 10.07 -10.89 1.30
C ALA A 157 8.63 -10.38 1.46
N GLY A 158 7.68 -10.86 0.65
CA GLY A 158 6.30 -10.37 0.63
C GLY A 158 6.12 -8.96 0.04
N GLY A 159 7.19 -8.33 -0.44
CA GLY A 159 7.10 -7.12 -1.23
C GLY A 159 6.62 -7.41 -2.66
N LEU A 160 6.13 -6.38 -3.37
CA LEU A 160 5.58 -6.51 -4.72
C LEU A 160 6.53 -7.27 -5.67
N PRO A 161 7.85 -6.93 -5.80
CA PRO A 161 8.73 -7.65 -6.70
C PRO A 161 8.90 -9.14 -6.35
N SER A 162 8.99 -9.48 -5.06
CA SER A 162 9.16 -10.88 -4.63
C SER A 162 7.88 -11.69 -4.84
N THR A 163 6.71 -11.07 -4.71
CA THR A 163 5.41 -11.70 -4.98
C THR A 163 5.26 -11.99 -6.48
N VAL A 164 5.60 -11.01 -7.33
CA VAL A 164 5.63 -11.20 -8.80
C VAL A 164 6.62 -12.30 -9.18
N LEU A 165 7.85 -12.28 -8.64
CA LEU A 165 8.85 -13.29 -8.91
C LEU A 165 8.37 -14.70 -8.50
N ALA A 166 7.71 -14.85 -7.35
CA ALA A 166 7.15 -16.12 -6.93
C ALA A 166 6.09 -16.64 -7.91
N MET A 167 5.18 -15.76 -8.37
CA MET A 167 4.18 -16.12 -9.38
C MET A 167 4.82 -16.51 -10.71
N VAL A 168 5.84 -15.77 -11.17
CA VAL A 168 6.60 -16.12 -12.37
C VAL A 168 7.27 -17.48 -12.19
N ASN A 169 7.99 -17.71 -11.09
CA ASN A 169 8.69 -18.98 -10.81
C ASN A 169 7.76 -20.19 -10.69
N SER A 170 6.47 -19.99 -10.41
CA SER A 170 5.50 -21.08 -10.40
C SER A 170 5.11 -21.59 -11.80
N VAL A 171 5.41 -20.84 -12.84
CA VAL A 171 5.03 -21.14 -14.23
C VAL A 171 6.24 -21.26 -15.16
N ASP A 172 7.32 -20.55 -14.86
CA ASP A 172 8.61 -20.62 -15.53
C ASP A 172 9.73 -20.19 -14.58
N SER A 173 10.91 -20.83 -14.67
CA SER A 173 12.01 -20.56 -13.75
C SER A 173 12.74 -19.27 -14.13
N LEU A 174 12.82 -18.32 -13.20
CA LEU A 174 13.58 -17.08 -13.32
C LEU A 174 14.58 -16.99 -12.14
N ASP A 175 15.79 -17.52 -12.36
CA ASP A 175 16.87 -17.47 -11.36
C ASP A 175 17.61 -16.13 -11.45
N VAL A 176 17.52 -15.31 -10.38
CA VAL A 176 18.05 -13.95 -10.32
C VAL A 176 18.68 -13.63 -8.97
N ARG A 177 19.60 -12.67 -8.96
CA ARG A 177 20.11 -12.06 -7.73
C ARG A 177 19.18 -10.93 -7.27
N ASN A 178 18.58 -11.10 -6.12
CA ASN A 178 17.68 -10.10 -5.56
C ASN A 178 18.46 -9.03 -4.78
N VAL A 179 18.32 -7.77 -5.15
CA VAL A 179 18.92 -6.59 -4.48
C VAL A 179 17.80 -5.80 -3.81
N THR A 180 17.81 -5.71 -2.47
CA THR A 180 16.70 -5.16 -1.69
C THR A 180 16.83 -3.65 -1.47
N PHE A 181 15.74 -2.92 -1.69
CA PHE A 181 15.58 -1.48 -1.51
C PHE A 181 14.41 -1.15 -0.56
N GLY A 182 14.39 0.09 -0.07
CA GLY A 182 13.33 0.59 0.83
C GLY A 182 12.01 0.96 0.13
N GLY A 183 11.77 0.52 -1.11
CA GLY A 183 10.58 0.77 -1.92
C GLY A 183 10.92 1.05 -3.38
N ASP A 184 9.89 1.34 -4.19
CA ASP A 184 10.05 1.58 -5.64
C ASP A 184 10.97 2.76 -5.96
N GLY A 185 10.88 3.88 -5.23
CA GLY A 185 11.69 5.07 -5.47
C GLY A 185 13.19 4.82 -5.44
N PRO A 186 13.75 4.26 -4.34
CA PRO A 186 15.15 3.83 -4.29
C PRO A 186 15.51 2.78 -5.35
N GLY A 187 14.58 1.86 -5.69
CA GLY A 187 14.76 0.87 -6.76
C GLY A 187 14.86 1.51 -8.15
N ILE A 188 14.01 2.50 -8.44
CA ILE A 188 14.07 3.30 -9.68
C ILE A 188 15.42 4.02 -9.78
N THR A 189 15.90 4.62 -8.69
CA THR A 189 17.22 5.24 -8.66
C THR A 189 18.33 4.24 -9.01
N ALA A 190 18.22 3.00 -8.51
CA ALA A 190 19.17 1.94 -8.81
C ALA A 190 19.09 1.45 -10.27
N LEU A 191 17.89 1.40 -10.87
CA LEU A 191 17.71 1.13 -12.31
C LEU A 191 18.39 2.21 -13.16
N LEU A 192 18.12 3.48 -12.86
CA LEU A 192 18.70 4.62 -13.56
C LEU A 192 20.23 4.72 -13.44
N GLY A 193 20.81 4.08 -12.44
CA GLY A 193 22.25 4.01 -12.18
C GLY A 193 22.90 2.69 -12.58
N ASP A 194 22.23 1.82 -13.34
CA ASP A 194 22.72 0.49 -13.74
C ASP A 194 23.18 -0.43 -12.59
N HIS A 195 22.63 -0.22 -11.39
CA HIS A 195 22.93 -1.07 -10.23
C HIS A 195 22.13 -2.37 -10.22
N ILE A 196 21.00 -2.38 -10.92
CA ILE A 196 20.12 -3.54 -11.16
C ILE A 196 19.66 -3.56 -12.62
N ASP A 197 19.33 -4.73 -13.14
CA ASP A 197 19.03 -4.94 -14.55
C ASP A 197 17.53 -4.78 -14.86
N PHE A 198 16.67 -5.12 -13.89
CA PHE A 198 15.22 -4.93 -13.97
C PHE A 198 14.57 -4.93 -12.59
N MET A 199 13.32 -4.46 -12.53
CA MET A 199 12.51 -4.50 -11.32
C MET A 199 11.02 -4.55 -11.66
N PRO A 200 10.22 -5.46 -11.06
CA PRO A 200 8.77 -5.29 -11.00
C PRO A 200 8.43 -4.09 -10.12
N LEU A 201 7.72 -3.11 -10.68
CA LEU A 201 7.38 -1.85 -10.03
C LEU A 201 5.86 -1.62 -10.08
N SER A 202 5.31 -0.90 -9.12
CA SER A 202 4.01 -0.29 -9.31
C SER A 202 4.06 0.69 -10.48
N LEU A 203 3.09 0.63 -11.39
CA LEU A 203 3.05 1.55 -12.52
C LEU A 203 3.00 3.01 -12.07
N ALA A 204 2.30 3.30 -10.97
CA ALA A 204 2.23 4.63 -10.38
C ALA A 204 3.58 5.22 -9.94
N ALA A 205 4.61 4.39 -9.73
CA ALA A 205 5.97 4.87 -9.45
C ALA A 205 6.83 4.99 -10.73
N ALA A 206 6.55 4.17 -11.74
CA ALA A 206 7.39 4.04 -12.93
C ALA A 206 6.93 4.89 -14.12
N GLN A 207 5.65 5.29 -14.16
CA GLN A 207 5.00 5.93 -15.30
C GLN A 207 5.78 7.12 -15.85
N ASP A 208 6.15 8.08 -15.00
CA ASP A 208 6.89 9.29 -15.41
C ASP A 208 8.28 8.98 -15.98
N GLN A 209 8.95 7.94 -15.44
CA GLN A 209 10.27 7.54 -15.91
C GLN A 209 10.18 6.87 -17.28
N ILE A 210 9.13 6.08 -17.51
CA ILE A 210 8.86 5.43 -18.80
C ILE A 210 8.43 6.48 -19.83
N ALA A 211 7.52 7.38 -19.48
CA ALA A 211 7.08 8.48 -20.36
C ALA A 211 8.23 9.41 -20.76
N ALA A 212 9.18 9.64 -19.84
CA ALA A 212 10.40 10.43 -20.11
C ALA A 212 11.49 9.64 -20.87
N GLY A 213 11.26 8.38 -21.23
CA GLY A 213 12.21 7.52 -21.94
C GLY A 213 13.47 7.19 -21.12
N ARG A 214 13.43 7.27 -19.79
CA ARG A 214 14.55 6.91 -18.91
C ARG A 214 14.51 5.45 -18.47
N LEU A 215 13.31 4.89 -18.37
CA LEU A 215 13.05 3.46 -18.22
C LEU A 215 12.23 2.96 -19.40
N LYS A 216 12.24 1.66 -19.63
CA LYS A 216 11.31 0.97 -20.54
C LYS A 216 10.54 -0.13 -19.82
N GLY A 217 9.27 -0.32 -20.19
CA GLY A 217 8.44 -1.43 -19.73
C GLY A 217 8.73 -2.67 -20.56
N LEU A 218 9.14 -3.74 -19.91
CA LEU A 218 9.35 -5.05 -20.58
C LEU A 218 8.05 -5.85 -20.66
N ALA A 219 7.19 -5.74 -19.65
CA ALA A 219 5.81 -6.26 -19.64
C ALA A 219 4.97 -5.56 -18.59
N VAL A 220 3.64 -5.46 -18.81
CA VAL A 220 2.65 -5.19 -17.75
C VAL A 220 2.07 -6.48 -17.23
N PHE A 221 1.85 -6.57 -15.91
CA PHE A 221 1.33 -7.77 -15.24
C PHE A 221 -0.19 -7.87 -15.39
N THR A 222 -0.65 -7.99 -16.65
CA THR A 222 -2.06 -8.00 -17.07
C THR A 222 -2.30 -9.08 -18.11
N LYS A 223 -3.59 -9.38 -18.38
CA LYS A 223 -4.00 -10.27 -19.47
C LYS A 223 -3.88 -9.62 -20.84
N GLU A 224 -4.17 -8.32 -20.92
CA GLU A 224 -4.30 -7.56 -22.14
C GLU A 224 -3.46 -6.28 -22.06
N LYS A 225 -3.23 -5.65 -23.20
CA LYS A 225 -2.59 -4.35 -23.27
C LYS A 225 -3.38 -3.29 -22.51
N ILE A 226 -2.68 -2.33 -21.94
CA ILE A 226 -3.26 -1.19 -21.23
C ILE A 226 -3.04 0.11 -22.02
N LYS A 227 -3.92 1.07 -21.84
CA LYS A 227 -3.87 2.37 -22.56
C LYS A 227 -2.72 3.25 -22.06
N GLU A 228 -2.31 3.08 -20.82
CA GLU A 228 -1.25 3.84 -20.14
C GLU A 228 0.15 3.51 -20.72
N LEU A 229 0.33 2.26 -21.20
CA LEU A 229 1.58 1.78 -21.81
C LEU A 229 1.27 0.96 -23.07
N PRO A 230 0.81 1.59 -24.18
CA PRO A 230 0.32 0.90 -25.37
C PRO A 230 1.38 0.06 -26.07
N ASP A 231 2.66 0.42 -25.93
CA ASP A 231 3.79 -0.26 -26.54
C ASP A 231 4.36 -1.39 -25.66
N THR A 232 4.01 -1.43 -24.36
CA THR A 232 4.45 -2.48 -23.45
C THR A 232 3.51 -3.69 -23.53
N PRO A 233 4.01 -4.89 -23.83
CA PRO A 233 3.16 -6.08 -23.94
C PRO A 233 2.61 -6.55 -22.57
N PRO A 234 1.45 -7.23 -22.54
CA PRO A 234 0.99 -7.92 -21.35
C PRO A 234 1.91 -9.11 -21.05
N ILE A 235 2.07 -9.43 -19.75
CA ILE A 235 2.92 -10.55 -19.30
C ILE A 235 2.49 -11.89 -19.88
N THR A 236 1.20 -12.06 -20.18
CA THR A 236 0.63 -13.27 -20.79
C THR A 236 1.19 -13.56 -22.18
N GLN A 237 1.75 -12.56 -22.86
CA GLN A 237 2.42 -12.78 -24.15
C GLN A 237 3.72 -13.57 -23.98
N ALA A 238 4.48 -13.31 -22.91
CA ALA A 238 5.71 -14.05 -22.59
C ALA A 238 5.40 -15.34 -21.80
N LEU A 239 4.46 -15.28 -20.88
CA LEU A 239 4.08 -16.35 -19.96
C LEU A 239 2.56 -16.60 -19.97
N PRO A 240 2.00 -17.33 -20.94
CA PRO A 240 0.53 -17.56 -21.00
C PRO A 240 -0.05 -18.18 -19.72
N LYS A 241 0.69 -19.06 -19.05
CA LYS A 241 0.22 -19.75 -17.83
C LYS A 241 0.07 -18.81 -16.61
N ILE A 242 0.67 -17.60 -16.63
CA ILE A 242 0.55 -16.61 -15.57
C ILE A 242 -0.89 -16.08 -15.44
N GLU A 243 -1.71 -16.28 -16.47
CA GLU A 243 -3.11 -15.86 -16.49
C GLU A 243 -3.91 -16.37 -15.28
N SER A 244 -3.50 -17.51 -14.69
CA SER A 244 -4.17 -18.09 -13.51
C SER A 244 -4.06 -17.19 -12.26
N TYR A 245 -3.17 -16.21 -12.26
CA TYR A 245 -3.01 -15.24 -11.16
C TYR A 245 -3.67 -13.89 -11.45
N LEU A 246 -4.18 -13.67 -12.67
CA LEU A 246 -4.73 -12.39 -13.09
C LEU A 246 -6.29 -12.37 -13.02
N PRO A 247 -6.89 -11.21 -12.68
CA PRO A 247 -6.23 -9.92 -12.41
C PRO A 247 -5.62 -9.88 -11.01
N TRP A 248 -4.41 -9.32 -10.89
CA TRP A 248 -3.73 -9.09 -9.62
C TRP A 248 -2.94 -7.78 -9.67
N GLY A 249 -2.82 -7.10 -8.55
CA GLY A 249 -2.03 -5.88 -8.41
C GLY A 249 -1.98 -5.39 -6.97
N PRO A 250 -1.07 -4.43 -6.69
CA PRO A 250 -0.97 -3.79 -5.39
C PRO A 250 -2.21 -2.93 -5.12
N PHE A 251 -2.42 -2.58 -3.84
CA PHE A 251 -3.41 -1.59 -3.46
C PHE A 251 -2.82 -0.57 -2.47
N TRP A 252 -3.50 0.55 -2.31
CA TRP A 252 -3.17 1.56 -1.31
C TRP A 252 -4.33 1.73 -0.35
N ALA A 253 -4.01 1.83 0.93
CA ALA A 253 -5.01 2.00 1.98
C ALA A 253 -4.52 2.97 3.05
N VAL A 254 -5.47 3.61 3.72
CA VAL A 254 -5.23 4.36 4.95
C VAL A 254 -5.89 3.64 6.11
N ALA A 255 -5.16 3.51 7.20
CA ALA A 255 -5.64 2.85 8.40
C ALA A 255 -5.17 3.57 9.66
N VAL A 256 -5.92 3.38 10.75
CA VAL A 256 -5.58 3.82 12.11
C VAL A 256 -5.51 2.62 13.04
N ARG A 257 -5.03 2.83 14.26
CA ARG A 257 -5.07 1.79 15.29
C ARG A 257 -6.50 1.25 15.48
N LYS A 258 -6.62 -0.04 15.73
CA LYS A 258 -7.90 -0.74 15.88
C LYS A 258 -8.78 -0.20 17.02
N ASP A 259 -8.17 0.31 18.08
CA ASP A 259 -8.83 0.87 19.26
C ASP A 259 -9.09 2.39 19.14
N THR A 260 -8.99 2.99 17.95
CA THR A 260 -9.37 4.38 17.70
C THR A 260 -10.90 4.53 17.83
N PRO A 261 -11.41 5.57 18.55
CA PRO A 261 -12.85 5.80 18.72
C PRO A 261 -13.60 5.91 17.40
N ASP A 262 -14.83 5.36 17.36
CA ASP A 262 -15.64 5.25 16.14
C ASP A 262 -15.99 6.60 15.51
N ASP A 263 -16.21 7.64 16.30
CA ASP A 263 -16.49 9.01 15.85
C ASP A 263 -15.29 9.63 15.13
N ILE A 264 -14.08 9.37 15.64
CA ILE A 264 -12.81 9.78 14.99
C ILE A 264 -12.60 9.02 13.69
N VAL A 265 -12.84 7.70 13.69
CA VAL A 265 -12.77 6.88 12.48
C VAL A 265 -13.75 7.38 11.44
N ALA A 266 -14.99 7.71 11.83
CA ALA A 266 -16.01 8.24 10.93
C ALA A 266 -15.60 9.59 10.31
N THR A 267 -15.04 10.50 11.11
CA THR A 267 -14.53 11.80 10.64
C THR A 267 -13.40 11.63 9.63
N LEU A 268 -12.42 10.78 9.92
CA LEU A 268 -11.34 10.47 8.99
C LEU A 268 -11.89 9.83 7.71
N SER A 269 -12.76 8.82 7.85
CA SER A 269 -13.33 8.10 6.70
C SER A 269 -14.10 9.04 5.76
N ASP A 270 -14.89 9.96 6.29
CA ASP A 270 -15.62 10.97 5.48
C ASP A 270 -14.63 11.88 4.72
N ALA A 271 -13.57 12.36 5.38
CA ALA A 271 -12.55 13.20 4.76
C ALA A 271 -11.79 12.46 3.65
N TYR A 272 -11.37 11.22 3.90
CA TYR A 272 -10.70 10.41 2.88
C TYR A 272 -11.63 10.03 1.73
N GLN A 273 -12.90 9.74 2.00
CA GLN A 273 -13.88 9.46 0.95
C GLN A 273 -14.02 10.64 -0.01
N LYS A 274 -14.12 11.86 0.52
CA LYS A 274 -14.20 13.10 -0.26
C LYS A 274 -12.91 13.35 -1.05
N GLY A 275 -11.75 13.18 -0.39
CA GLY A 275 -10.45 13.35 -1.05
C GLY A 275 -10.24 12.35 -2.19
N VAL A 276 -10.57 11.07 -1.99
CA VAL A 276 -10.47 10.04 -3.04
C VAL A 276 -11.48 10.28 -4.17
N ALA A 277 -12.65 10.87 -3.89
CA ALA A 277 -13.65 11.21 -4.90
C ALA A 277 -13.32 12.50 -5.69
N ASN A 278 -12.28 13.25 -5.30
CA ASN A 278 -11.87 14.46 -6.00
C ASN A 278 -11.44 14.16 -7.44
N GLU A 279 -11.90 14.98 -8.41
CA GLU A 279 -11.67 14.75 -9.85
C GLU A 279 -10.19 14.80 -10.25
N ASP A 280 -9.40 15.70 -9.66
CA ASP A 280 -7.97 15.81 -9.95
C ASP A 280 -7.22 14.55 -9.45
N PHE A 281 -7.57 14.06 -8.25
CA PHE A 281 -7.01 12.82 -7.74
C PHE A 281 -7.44 11.59 -8.57
N GLN A 282 -8.70 11.52 -9.00
CA GLN A 282 -9.19 10.45 -9.87
C GLN A 282 -8.45 10.44 -11.21
N THR A 283 -8.22 11.62 -11.80
CA THR A 283 -7.44 11.79 -13.03
C THR A 283 -6.01 11.32 -12.82
N PHE A 284 -5.32 11.82 -11.77
CA PHE A 284 -3.98 11.38 -11.41
C PHE A 284 -3.90 9.85 -11.27
N LEU A 285 -4.82 9.25 -10.52
CA LEU A 285 -4.81 7.80 -10.28
C LEU A 285 -4.98 7.01 -11.58
N SER A 286 -5.93 7.43 -12.43
CA SER A 286 -6.21 6.79 -13.72
C SER A 286 -5.03 6.90 -14.70
N GLU A 287 -4.38 8.08 -14.79
CA GLU A 287 -3.22 8.30 -15.66
C GLU A 287 -2.01 7.46 -15.23
N ASN A 288 -1.93 7.12 -13.94
CA ASN A 288 -0.88 6.28 -13.37
C ASN A 288 -1.27 4.80 -13.24
N GLY A 289 -2.23 4.33 -14.04
CA GLY A 289 -2.64 2.94 -14.08
C GLY A 289 -3.34 2.46 -12.80
N GLY A 290 -3.86 3.38 -12.01
CA GLY A 290 -4.64 3.08 -10.81
C GLY A 290 -6.15 3.05 -11.10
N LYS A 291 -6.85 2.16 -10.40
CA LYS A 291 -8.30 2.13 -10.33
C LYS A 291 -8.74 2.57 -8.95
N SER A 292 -9.55 3.62 -8.87
CA SER A 292 -10.15 4.04 -7.61
C SER A 292 -11.09 2.96 -7.07
N LEU A 293 -10.99 2.69 -5.78
CA LEU A 293 -11.88 1.78 -5.06
C LEU A 293 -12.74 2.55 -4.05
N ASN A 294 -12.14 3.46 -3.29
CA ASN A 294 -12.80 4.32 -2.29
C ASN A 294 -13.67 3.52 -1.29
N LEU A 295 -13.16 2.37 -0.82
CA LEU A 295 -13.90 1.46 0.07
C LEU A 295 -13.67 1.81 1.53
N GLN A 296 -14.73 1.67 2.36
CA GLN A 296 -14.72 1.94 3.79
C GLN A 296 -15.46 0.84 4.56
N GLY A 297 -15.29 0.81 5.88
CA GLY A 297 -15.99 -0.09 6.77
C GLY A 297 -15.94 -1.55 6.32
N GLU A 298 -17.09 -2.23 6.30
CA GLU A 298 -17.18 -3.65 5.92
C GLU A 298 -16.71 -3.95 4.50
N GLU A 299 -16.89 -3.03 3.56
CA GLU A 299 -16.44 -3.23 2.17
C GLU A 299 -14.92 -3.22 2.07
N ALA A 300 -14.26 -2.30 2.81
CA ALA A 300 -12.81 -2.28 2.92
C ALA A 300 -12.28 -3.57 3.56
N GLU A 301 -12.87 -4.03 4.66
CA GLU A 301 -12.47 -5.27 5.30
C GLU A 301 -12.64 -6.50 4.40
N LYS A 302 -13.76 -6.58 3.66
CA LYS A 302 -14.01 -7.67 2.70
C LYS A 302 -12.96 -7.66 1.59
N PHE A 303 -12.63 -6.49 1.05
CA PHE A 303 -11.59 -6.34 0.04
C PHE A 303 -10.23 -6.81 0.57
N LEU A 304 -9.81 -6.33 1.74
CA LEU A 304 -8.54 -6.68 2.37
C LEU A 304 -8.42 -8.20 2.61
N LYS A 305 -9.45 -8.82 3.19
CA LYS A 305 -9.51 -10.27 3.44
C LYS A 305 -9.48 -11.09 2.15
N HIS A 306 -10.22 -10.65 1.12
CA HIS A 306 -10.23 -11.32 -0.17
C HIS A 306 -8.87 -11.23 -0.86
N TRP A 307 -8.26 -10.04 -0.90
CA TRP A 307 -6.93 -9.84 -1.48
C TRP A 307 -5.87 -10.68 -0.76
N GLN A 308 -5.91 -10.72 0.58
CA GLN A 308 -5.04 -11.56 1.40
C GLN A 308 -5.18 -13.05 1.02
N SER A 309 -6.41 -13.53 1.00
CA SER A 309 -6.71 -14.92 0.66
C SER A 309 -6.16 -15.30 -0.72
N VAL A 310 -6.51 -14.53 -1.76
CA VAL A 310 -6.05 -14.79 -3.14
C VAL A 310 -4.53 -14.81 -3.21
N THR A 311 -3.86 -13.79 -2.64
CA THR A 311 -2.41 -13.63 -2.77
C THR A 311 -1.64 -14.63 -1.91
N ALA A 312 -2.08 -14.88 -0.67
CA ALA A 312 -1.43 -15.83 0.22
C ALA A 312 -1.46 -17.27 -0.35
N TRP A 313 -2.60 -17.70 -0.88
CA TRP A 313 -2.72 -19.02 -1.51
C TRP A 313 -2.00 -19.12 -2.86
N ALA A 314 -1.92 -18.01 -3.61
CA ALA A 314 -1.08 -17.95 -4.79
C ALA A 314 0.41 -18.11 -4.43
N LEU A 315 0.89 -17.40 -3.41
CA LEU A 315 2.26 -17.54 -2.88
C LEU A 315 2.53 -18.95 -2.35
N GLN A 316 1.59 -19.55 -1.62
CA GLN A 316 1.72 -20.95 -1.16
C GLN A 316 1.87 -21.91 -2.33
N LYS A 317 1.03 -21.78 -3.36
CA LYS A 317 1.12 -22.59 -4.58
C LYS A 317 2.45 -22.40 -5.32
N ALA A 318 2.96 -21.17 -5.33
CA ALA A 318 4.22 -20.78 -5.96
C ALA A 318 5.47 -21.16 -5.12
N GLY A 319 5.29 -21.72 -3.91
CA GLY A 319 6.40 -22.03 -3.00
C GLY A 319 7.05 -20.79 -2.36
N GLY A 320 6.40 -19.62 -2.43
CA GLY A 320 6.91 -18.35 -1.89
C GLY A 320 6.52 -18.07 -0.44
N ALA A 321 5.51 -18.73 0.11
CA ALA A 321 5.10 -18.60 1.50
C ALA A 321 6.05 -19.35 2.43
N LYS A 322 6.43 -18.74 3.57
CA LYS A 322 7.25 -19.38 4.62
C LYS A 322 6.40 -20.13 5.64
N VAL A 323 5.19 -19.64 5.89
CA VAL A 323 4.18 -20.25 6.76
C VAL A 323 2.95 -20.50 5.92
N SER A 324 2.32 -21.68 6.08
CA SER A 324 1.10 -21.97 5.34
C SER A 324 -0.01 -20.99 5.68
N PRO A 325 -0.76 -20.47 4.70
CA PRO A 325 -1.95 -19.66 4.97
C PRO A 325 -2.95 -20.33 5.91
N GLU A 326 -3.08 -21.66 5.84
CA GLU A 326 -3.95 -22.45 6.71
C GLU A 326 -3.50 -22.39 8.18
N GLU A 327 -2.18 -22.43 8.47
CA GLU A 327 -1.63 -22.35 9.82
C GLU A 327 -1.90 -20.99 10.48
N VAL A 328 -2.01 -19.93 9.71
CA VAL A 328 -2.32 -18.57 10.20
C VAL A 328 -3.78 -18.18 9.99
N GLY A 329 -4.64 -19.15 9.67
CA GLY A 329 -6.09 -18.95 9.61
C GLY A 329 -6.60 -18.18 8.40
N ILE A 330 -5.82 -18.07 7.32
CA ILE A 330 -6.24 -17.42 6.08
C ILE A 330 -7.07 -18.43 5.24
N PRO A 331 -8.36 -18.17 5.01
CA PRO A 331 -9.23 -19.09 4.25
C PRO A 331 -8.79 -19.18 2.79
N LYS A 332 -9.17 -20.26 2.11
CA LYS A 332 -9.02 -20.35 0.64
C LYS A 332 -9.95 -19.37 -0.04
N PRO A 333 -9.51 -18.78 -1.19
CA PRO A 333 -10.33 -17.84 -1.95
C PRO A 333 -11.57 -18.50 -2.58
#